data_bc8c757c9c02dece009667f2320113bd
#
_entry.id   bc8c757c9c02dece009667f2320113bd
#
_cell.length_a   1.000
_cell.length_b   1.000
_cell.length_c   1.000
_cell.angle_alpha   90.00
_cell.angle_beta   90.00
_cell.angle_gamma   90.00
#
_symmetry.space_group_name_H-M   'P 1'
#
loop_
_entity.id
_entity.type
_entity.pdbx_description
1 polymer ?
#
loop_
_entity_poly.entity_id
_entity_poly.type
_entity_poly.pdbx_seq_one_letter_code
_entity_poly.pdbx_strand_id
1 'polypeptide(L)'
;MKLQFNNIAIIGLGLIGSSILHALNIKFDKNFKIFAYDKNPNYRKIVKKMNIADVVCGKINQAVENADLIILAVPVGSMGNVVQKIKPFL
;
A
#
# COMPACT_ATOMS: atom_id res chain seq x y z
N MET A 1 -0.45 1.55 20.01
CA MET A 1 0.91 1.78 19.49
C MET A 1 0.88 2.82 18.39
N LYS A 2 1.84 3.69 18.33
CA LYS A 2 1.87 4.83 17.43
C LYS A 2 3.02 4.69 16.45
N LEU A 3 2.73 4.84 15.15
CA LEU A 3 3.76 4.84 14.12
C LEU A 3 4.27 6.26 13.89
N GLN A 4 5.57 6.39 13.57
CA GLN A 4 6.19 7.67 13.29
C GLN A 4 6.17 8.03 11.80
N PHE A 5 5.38 7.34 11.02
CA PHE A 5 5.21 7.60 9.60
C PHE A 5 3.90 8.34 9.37
N ASN A 6 3.90 9.31 8.45
CA ASN A 6 2.71 10.07 8.10
C ASN A 6 1.95 9.45 6.93
N ASN A 7 2.68 8.93 5.94
CA ASN A 7 2.10 8.35 4.73
C ASN A 7 2.75 7.00 4.45
N ILE A 8 1.93 5.96 4.43
CA ILE A 8 2.37 4.59 4.19
C ILE A 8 1.78 4.12 2.86
N ALA A 9 2.64 3.64 1.97
CA ALA A 9 2.20 3.02 0.72
C ALA A 9 2.28 1.50 0.84
N ILE A 10 1.21 0.82 0.44
CA ILE A 10 1.16 -0.64 0.34
C ILE A 10 1.04 -0.99 -1.13
N ILE A 11 2.04 -1.68 -1.67
CA ILE A 11 2.05 -2.13 -3.05
C ILE A 11 1.85 -3.64 -3.07
N GLY A 12 0.73 -4.08 -3.63
CA GLY A 12 0.31 -5.46 -3.61
C GLY A 12 -0.82 -5.67 -2.62
N LEU A 13 -2.00 -6.02 -3.13
CA LEU A 13 -3.23 -6.11 -2.34
C LEU A 13 -3.84 -7.51 -2.33
N GLY A 14 -3.00 -8.52 -2.59
CA GLY A 14 -3.40 -9.91 -2.42
C GLY A 14 -3.57 -10.25 -0.94
N LEU A 15 -3.47 -11.54 -0.60
CA LEU A 15 -3.73 -12.00 0.75
C LEU A 15 -2.82 -11.33 1.78
N ILE A 16 -1.51 -11.26 1.51
CA ILE A 16 -0.54 -10.69 2.45
C ILE A 16 -0.72 -9.19 2.59
N GLY A 17 -0.87 -8.47 1.47
CA GLY A 17 -1.08 -7.02 1.49
C GLY A 17 -2.34 -6.64 2.25
N SER A 18 -3.43 -7.36 2.02
CA SER A 18 -4.69 -7.13 2.73
C SER A 18 -4.55 -7.41 4.22
N SER A 19 -3.80 -8.45 4.59
CA SER A 19 -3.54 -8.76 6.00
C SER A 19 -2.76 -7.65 6.69
N ILE A 20 -1.77 -7.05 6.00
CA ILE A 20 -1.01 -5.91 6.52
C ILE A 20 -1.93 -4.71 6.73
N LEU A 21 -2.82 -4.42 5.76
CA LEU A 21 -3.79 -3.34 5.88
C LEU A 21 -4.68 -3.51 7.11
N HIS A 22 -5.20 -4.71 7.33
CA HIS A 22 -6.01 -5.00 8.51
C HIS A 22 -5.21 -4.79 9.80
N ALA A 23 -3.97 -5.27 9.84
CA ALA A 23 -3.12 -5.14 11.02
C ALA A 23 -2.84 -3.66 11.34
N LEU A 24 -2.56 -2.85 10.31
CA LEU A 24 -2.31 -1.41 10.51
C LEU A 24 -3.53 -0.69 11.07
N ASN A 25 -4.74 -1.09 10.64
CA ASN A 25 -5.96 -0.46 11.13
C ASN A 25 -6.33 -0.88 12.55
N ILE A 26 -5.96 -2.11 12.95
CA ILE A 26 -6.35 -2.65 14.25
C ILE A 26 -5.33 -2.32 15.34
N LYS A 27 -4.02 -2.43 15.03
CA LYS A 27 -2.96 -2.42 16.05
C LYS A 27 -2.32 -1.05 16.28
N PHE A 28 -2.55 -0.09 15.41
CA PHE A 28 -1.88 1.22 15.49
C PHE A 28 -2.88 2.34 15.57
N ASP A 29 -2.54 3.38 16.32
CA ASP A 29 -3.32 4.61 16.38
C ASP A 29 -3.32 5.27 15.01
N LYS A 30 -4.49 5.70 14.54
CA LYS A 30 -4.67 6.22 13.18
C LYS A 30 -4.24 7.69 13.08
N ASN A 31 -2.94 7.92 13.14
CA ASN A 31 -2.36 9.24 12.87
C ASN A 31 -1.53 9.25 11.57
N PHE A 32 -1.80 8.31 10.69
CA PHE A 32 -1.13 8.17 9.40
C PHE A 32 -2.16 7.86 8.32
N LYS A 33 -1.78 8.10 7.06
CA LYS A 33 -2.60 7.76 5.89
C LYS A 33 -2.02 6.56 5.17
N ILE A 34 -2.89 5.71 4.67
CA ILE A 34 -2.52 4.52 3.91
C ILE A 34 -2.95 4.70 2.46
N PHE A 35 -1.97 4.59 1.56
CA PHE A 35 -2.18 4.61 0.11
C PHE A 35 -1.93 3.20 -0.41
N ALA A 36 -2.93 2.61 -1.03
CA ALA A 36 -2.88 1.22 -1.49
C ALA A 36 -2.89 1.14 -3.01
N TYR A 37 -2.09 0.25 -3.57
CA TYR A 37 -2.06 0.02 -5.00
C TYR A 37 -1.81 -1.46 -5.31
N ASP A 38 -2.49 -1.96 -6.34
CA ASP A 38 -2.22 -3.24 -6.99
C ASP A 38 -2.46 -3.06 -8.47
N LYS A 39 -1.67 -3.71 -9.30
CA LYS A 39 -1.87 -3.69 -10.75
C LYS A 39 -3.19 -4.34 -11.16
N ASN A 40 -3.72 -5.24 -10.33
CA ASN A 40 -4.99 -5.92 -10.59
C ASN A 40 -6.16 -5.04 -10.10
N PRO A 41 -7.01 -4.55 -11.02
CA PRO A 41 -8.12 -3.68 -10.63
C PRO A 41 -9.15 -4.38 -9.73
N ASN A 42 -9.25 -5.70 -9.78
CA ASN A 42 -10.16 -6.43 -8.92
C ASN A 42 -9.73 -6.35 -7.46
N TYR A 43 -8.44 -6.47 -7.18
CA TYR A 43 -7.91 -6.30 -5.84
C TYR A 43 -8.09 -4.87 -5.33
N ARG A 44 -7.90 -3.89 -6.19
CA ARG A 44 -8.15 -2.49 -5.82
C ARG A 44 -9.60 -2.26 -5.42
N LYS A 45 -10.55 -2.84 -6.18
CA LYS A 45 -11.98 -2.73 -5.86
C LYS A 45 -12.33 -3.36 -4.53
N ILE A 46 -11.76 -4.53 -4.24
CA ILE A 46 -12.00 -5.25 -2.98
C ILE A 46 -11.53 -4.42 -1.80
N VAL A 47 -10.31 -3.90 -1.85
CA VAL A 47 -9.74 -3.10 -0.77
C VAL A 47 -10.54 -1.82 -0.56
N LYS A 48 -10.95 -1.16 -1.64
CA LYS A 48 -11.77 0.04 -1.56
C LYS A 48 -13.12 -0.25 -0.88
N LYS A 49 -13.74 -1.38 -1.22
CA LYS A 49 -15.02 -1.78 -0.64
C LYS A 49 -14.89 -2.11 0.84
N MET A 50 -13.77 -2.68 1.26
CA MET A 50 -13.51 -3.03 2.66
C MET A 50 -13.17 -1.81 3.51
N ASN A 51 -12.85 -0.68 2.90
CA ASN A 51 -12.52 0.57 3.57
C ASN A 51 -11.35 0.44 4.56
N ILE A 52 -10.30 -0.25 4.15
CA ILE A 52 -9.10 -0.50 4.97
C ILE A 52 -7.89 0.29 4.52
N ALA A 53 -8.04 1.17 3.53
CA ALA A 53 -7.01 2.11 3.10
C ALA A 53 -7.65 3.48 2.95
N ASP A 54 -6.90 4.54 3.19
CA ASP A 54 -7.41 5.90 3.04
C ASP A 54 -7.60 6.26 1.57
N VAL A 55 -6.67 5.83 0.72
CA VAL A 55 -6.74 6.05 -0.72
C VAL A 55 -6.36 4.76 -1.44
N VAL A 56 -7.19 4.31 -2.36
CA VAL A 56 -6.84 3.23 -3.28
C VAL A 56 -6.48 3.87 -4.60
N CYS A 57 -5.20 3.79 -4.96
CA CYS A 57 -4.65 4.51 -6.12
C CYS A 57 -4.83 3.72 -7.40
N GLY A 58 -5.08 4.44 -8.51
CA GLY A 58 -5.17 3.83 -9.84
C GLY A 58 -3.82 3.66 -10.53
N LYS A 59 -2.78 4.33 -10.02
CA LYS A 59 -1.43 4.27 -10.56
C LYS A 59 -0.43 4.12 -9.41
N ILE A 60 0.65 3.39 -9.67
CA ILE A 60 1.65 3.11 -8.65
C ILE A 60 2.36 4.38 -8.15
N ASN A 61 2.62 5.35 -9.05
CA ASN A 61 3.27 6.60 -8.65
C ASN A 61 2.43 7.38 -7.64
N GLN A 62 1.10 7.33 -7.76
CA GLN A 62 0.21 8.01 -6.83
C GLN A 62 0.34 7.47 -5.41
N ALA A 63 0.66 6.18 -5.27
CA ALA A 63 0.82 5.57 -3.97
C ALA A 63 2.15 5.93 -3.31
N VAL A 64 3.22 6.08 -4.08
CA VAL A 64 4.58 6.17 -3.52
C VAL A 64 5.14 7.59 -3.46
N GLU A 65 4.61 8.55 -4.22
CA GLU A 65 5.21 9.89 -4.35
C GLU A 65 5.43 10.61 -3.02
N ASN A 66 4.51 10.48 -2.08
CA ASN A 66 4.59 11.15 -0.80
C ASN A 66 4.76 10.19 0.38
N ALA A 67 5.13 8.95 0.11
CA ALA A 67 5.21 7.94 1.14
C ALA A 67 6.49 8.08 1.97
N ASP A 68 6.33 8.00 3.29
CA ASP A 68 7.45 7.89 4.23
C ASP A 68 7.91 6.44 4.37
N LEU A 69 7.00 5.50 4.13
CA LEU A 69 7.25 4.08 4.22
C LEU A 69 6.54 3.38 3.06
N ILE A 70 7.26 2.54 2.35
CA ILE A 70 6.70 1.75 1.25
C ILE A 70 6.83 0.27 1.62
N ILE A 71 5.71 -0.43 1.65
CA ILE A 71 5.66 -1.86 1.93
C ILE A 71 5.33 -2.59 0.63
N LEU A 72 6.22 -3.49 0.22
CA LEU A 72 6.03 -4.29 -0.98
C LEU A 72 5.51 -5.67 -0.56
N ALA A 73 4.24 -5.94 -0.86
CA ALA A 73 3.60 -7.22 -0.60
C ALA A 73 3.28 -7.94 -1.91
N VAL A 74 4.23 -7.91 -2.83
CA VAL A 74 4.12 -8.56 -4.14
C VAL A 74 4.93 -9.86 -4.14
N PRO A 75 4.64 -10.81 -5.05
CA PRO A 75 5.47 -12.01 -5.18
C PRO A 75 6.94 -11.66 -5.42
N VAL A 76 7.84 -12.49 -4.87
CA VAL A 76 9.28 -12.24 -4.96
C VAL A 76 9.73 -12.06 -6.42
N GLY A 77 9.18 -12.84 -7.34
CA GLY A 77 9.49 -12.71 -8.76
C GLY A 77 9.08 -11.38 -9.39
N SER A 78 8.18 -10.64 -8.76
CA SER A 78 7.72 -9.34 -9.24
C SER A 78 8.42 -8.15 -8.60
N MET A 79 9.18 -8.36 -7.52
CA MET A 79 9.78 -7.27 -6.76
C MET A 79 10.74 -6.41 -7.58
N GLY A 80 11.58 -7.02 -8.40
CA GLY A 80 12.50 -6.28 -9.25
C GLY A 80 11.79 -5.32 -10.19
N ASN A 81 10.71 -5.78 -10.83
CA ASN A 81 9.92 -4.94 -11.74
C ASN A 81 9.24 -3.81 -10.99
N VAL A 82 8.70 -4.08 -9.80
CA VAL A 82 8.05 -3.06 -8.98
C VAL A 82 9.04 -1.99 -8.55
N VAL A 83 10.22 -2.39 -8.07
CA VAL A 83 11.27 -1.46 -7.67
C VAL A 83 11.68 -0.54 -8.82
N GLN A 84 11.82 -1.10 -10.04
CA GLN A 84 12.15 -0.28 -11.21
C GLN A 84 11.05 0.74 -11.53
N LYS A 85 9.79 0.38 -11.32
CA LYS A 85 8.67 1.30 -11.58
C LYS A 85 8.58 2.42 -10.57
N ILE A 86 8.89 2.17 -9.30
CA ILE A 86 8.77 3.19 -8.26
C ILE A 86 10.02 4.04 -8.09
N LYS A 87 11.18 3.55 -8.54
CA LYS A 87 12.46 4.23 -8.37
C LYS A 87 12.45 5.70 -8.79
N PRO A 88 11.86 6.10 -9.93
CA PRO A 88 11.83 7.51 -10.33
C PRO A 88 11.09 8.42 -9.36
N PHE A 89 10.26 7.88 -8.48
CA PHE A 89 9.41 8.65 -7.58
C PHE A 89 9.91 8.67 -6.14
N LEU A 90 11.04 8.04 -5.88
CA LEU A 90 11.63 7.98 -4.54
C LEU A 90 12.48 9.20 -4.23
#